data_91ccd9e55aab74285b524e86d53bc2f8
#
_entry.id   91ccd9e55aab74285b524e86d53bc2f8
#
_cell.length_a   1.000
_cell.length_b   1.000
_cell.length_c   1.000
_cell.angle_alpha   90.00
_cell.angle_beta   90.00
_cell.angle_gamma   90.00
#
_symmetry.space_group_name_H-M   'P 1'
#
loop_
_entity.id
_entity.type
_entity.pdbx_description
1 polymer ?
#
loop_
_entity_poly.entity_id
_entity_poly.type
_entity_poly.pdbx_seq_one_letter_code
_entity_poly.pdbx_strand_id
1 'polypeptide(L)'
;MYRLMQPEDKPAVLALWQSQRNESEEFAKKAIEQFAGEQNVYVAEENDEIAAVALAVPVTLQGRSGTYLYGLCGEGSLILAGLVDYLCAQQKLRGAGFTVAVPTSPEQAALLQDKGFAWAFALRCL
;
A
#
# COMPACT_ATOMS: atom_id res chain seq x y z
N MET A 1 -5.25 -0.08 14.94
CA MET A 1 -6.48 0.15 14.14
C MET A 1 -6.13 0.46 12.69
N TYR A 2 -6.84 -0.15 11.76
CA TYR A 2 -6.65 0.10 10.33
C TYR A 2 -7.80 0.94 9.81
N ARG A 3 -7.49 1.96 9.00
CA ARG A 3 -8.50 2.87 8.47
C ARG A 3 -7.99 3.62 7.25
N LEU A 4 -8.87 4.36 6.59
CA LEU A 4 -8.45 5.30 5.57
C LEU A 4 -7.72 6.49 6.20
N MET A 5 -6.77 7.05 5.45
CA MET A 5 -6.07 8.26 5.84
C MET A 5 -7.05 9.42 5.96
N GLN A 6 -6.93 10.18 7.02
CA GLN A 6 -7.63 11.46 7.19
C GLN A 6 -6.70 12.61 6.80
N PRO A 7 -7.25 13.79 6.46
CA PRO A 7 -6.38 14.93 6.11
C PRO A 7 -5.32 15.26 7.15
N GLU A 8 -5.63 15.11 8.43
CA GLU A 8 -4.70 15.39 9.53
C GLU A 8 -3.53 14.41 9.59
N ASP A 9 -3.68 13.22 9.00
CA ASP A 9 -2.63 12.19 8.98
C ASP A 9 -1.54 12.49 7.96
N LYS A 10 -1.81 13.36 6.99
CA LYS A 10 -0.93 13.56 5.83
C LYS A 10 0.51 13.88 6.20
N PRO A 11 0.80 14.79 7.15
CA PRO A 11 2.19 15.06 7.53
C PRO A 11 2.91 13.81 8.06
N ALA A 12 2.25 13.01 8.89
CA ALA A 12 2.83 11.79 9.46
C ALA A 12 3.06 10.73 8.37
N VAL A 13 2.12 10.59 7.43
CA VAL A 13 2.24 9.67 6.30
C VAL A 13 3.43 10.06 5.43
N LEU A 14 3.58 11.34 5.11
CA LEU A 14 4.70 11.82 4.30
C LEU A 14 6.04 11.60 5.01
N ALA A 15 6.10 11.85 6.31
CA ALA A 15 7.31 11.64 7.10
C ALA A 15 7.72 10.16 7.12
N LEU A 16 6.76 9.26 7.33
CA LEU A 16 7.01 7.82 7.32
C LEU A 16 7.48 7.35 5.94
N TRP A 17 6.83 7.81 4.90
CA TRP A 17 7.18 7.49 3.52
C TRP A 17 8.62 7.88 3.21
N GLN A 18 9.00 9.12 3.52
CA GLN A 18 10.34 9.62 3.26
C GLN A 18 11.41 8.86 4.05
N SER A 19 11.11 8.51 5.30
CA SER A 19 12.08 7.79 6.14
C SER A 19 12.39 6.39 5.65
N GLN A 20 11.44 5.73 4.99
CA GLN A 20 11.59 4.32 4.60
C GLN A 20 11.80 4.12 3.10
N ARG A 21 11.29 5.00 2.26
CA ARG A 21 11.35 4.82 0.81
C ARG A 21 12.38 5.70 0.14
N ASN A 22 12.97 6.63 0.85
CA ASN A 22 14.00 7.54 0.33
C ASN A 22 13.53 8.28 -0.95
N GLU A 23 12.26 8.60 -1.02
CA GLU A 23 11.68 9.34 -2.13
C GLU A 23 11.46 10.80 -1.70
N SER A 24 11.40 11.72 -2.67
CA SER A 24 11.15 13.12 -2.36
C SER A 24 9.74 13.33 -1.83
N GLU A 25 9.55 14.38 -1.05
CA GLU A 25 8.22 14.78 -0.58
C GLU A 25 7.28 15.04 -1.75
N GLU A 26 7.79 15.67 -2.80
CA GLU A 26 7.01 15.96 -4.00
C GLU A 26 6.51 14.69 -4.67
N PHE A 27 7.38 13.68 -4.80
CA PHE A 27 6.97 12.39 -5.36
C PHE A 27 5.94 11.69 -4.47
N ALA A 28 6.13 11.71 -3.16
CA ALA A 28 5.18 11.10 -2.23
C ALA A 28 3.80 11.75 -2.33
N LYS A 29 3.74 13.09 -2.38
CA LYS A 29 2.49 13.81 -2.57
C LYS A 29 1.81 13.44 -3.88
N LYS A 30 2.58 13.34 -4.96
CA LYS A 30 2.07 12.97 -6.27
C LYS A 30 1.51 11.53 -6.26
N ALA A 31 2.20 10.61 -5.61
CA ALA A 31 1.73 9.24 -5.49
C ALA A 31 0.38 9.18 -4.77
N ILE A 32 0.24 9.93 -3.68
CA ILE A 32 -0.99 9.97 -2.89
C ILE A 32 -2.12 10.62 -3.69
N GLU A 33 -1.88 11.78 -4.27
CA GLU A 33 -2.94 12.62 -4.85
C GLU A 33 -3.32 12.18 -6.26
N GLN A 34 -2.35 11.79 -7.09
CA GLN A 34 -2.58 11.53 -8.51
C GLN A 34 -2.66 10.05 -8.86
N PHE A 35 -1.85 9.20 -8.24
CA PHE A 35 -1.80 7.78 -8.60
C PHE A 35 -2.85 6.97 -7.87
N ALA A 36 -2.93 7.13 -6.56
CA ALA A 36 -3.90 6.40 -5.75
C ALA A 36 -5.19 7.19 -5.54
N GLY A 37 -5.07 8.48 -5.25
CA GLY A 37 -6.17 9.30 -4.75
C GLY A 37 -6.28 9.21 -3.24
N GLU A 38 -6.68 10.29 -2.60
CA GLU A 38 -6.70 10.36 -1.13
C GLU A 38 -7.61 9.32 -0.49
N GLN A 39 -8.67 8.89 -1.18
CA GLN A 39 -9.60 7.87 -0.69
C GLN A 39 -9.06 6.45 -0.78
N ASN A 40 -7.84 6.28 -1.30
CA ASN A 40 -7.20 4.98 -1.48
C ASN A 40 -5.90 4.87 -0.69
N VAL A 41 -5.72 5.72 0.32
CA VAL A 41 -4.57 5.64 1.23
C VAL A 41 -5.04 5.04 2.54
N TYR A 42 -4.43 3.94 2.93
CA TYR A 42 -4.77 3.20 4.14
C TYR A 42 -3.64 3.32 5.14
N VAL A 43 -4.00 3.48 6.41
CA VAL A 43 -3.03 3.65 7.49
C VAL A 43 -3.34 2.68 8.62
N ALA A 44 -2.29 2.34 9.37
CA ALA A 44 -2.41 1.67 10.64
C ALA A 44 -2.08 2.69 11.74
N GLU A 45 -3.01 2.88 12.65
CA GLU A 45 -2.83 3.75 13.80
C GLU A 45 -2.60 2.91 15.04
N GLU A 46 -1.55 3.23 15.78
CA GLU A 46 -1.21 2.54 17.02
C GLU A 46 -0.70 3.57 18.02
N ASN A 47 -1.29 3.59 19.21
CA ASN A 47 -0.93 4.56 20.26
C ASN A 47 -1.04 6.01 19.79
N ASP A 48 -2.09 6.31 19.04
CA ASP A 48 -2.38 7.64 18.48
C ASP A 48 -1.31 8.12 17.46
N GLU A 49 -0.50 7.19 16.94
CA GLU A 49 0.51 7.50 15.91
C GLU A 49 0.29 6.64 14.66
N ILE A 50 0.68 7.17 13.52
CA ILE A 50 0.64 6.41 12.26
C ILE A 50 1.84 5.46 12.22
N ALA A 51 1.56 4.17 12.29
CA ALA A 51 2.59 3.13 12.32
C ALA A 51 2.90 2.54 10.94
N ALA A 52 1.95 2.62 10.01
CA ALA A 52 2.13 2.06 8.67
C ALA A 52 1.21 2.74 7.67
N VAL A 53 1.57 2.68 6.40
CA VAL A 53 0.79 3.22 5.29
C VAL A 53 0.90 2.31 4.08
N ALA A 54 -0.17 2.25 3.30
CA ALA A 54 -0.19 1.56 2.00
C ALA A 54 -1.20 2.26 1.09
N LEU A 55 -0.89 2.31 -0.20
CA LEU A 55 -1.74 2.91 -1.21
C LEU A 55 -2.39 1.82 -2.06
N ALA A 56 -3.66 2.01 -2.37
CA ALA A 56 -4.39 1.17 -3.32
C ALA A 56 -4.52 1.93 -4.63
N VAL A 57 -3.63 1.65 -5.57
CA VAL A 57 -3.63 2.31 -6.89
C VAL A 57 -4.54 1.52 -7.83
N PRO A 58 -5.59 2.15 -8.42
CA PRO A 58 -6.45 1.44 -9.37
C PRO A 58 -5.67 1.01 -10.60
N VAL A 59 -5.83 -0.25 -11.01
CA VAL A 59 -5.21 -0.78 -12.22
C VAL A 59 -6.21 -1.65 -12.98
N THR A 60 -5.99 -1.77 -14.28
CA THR A 60 -6.75 -2.68 -15.13
C THR A 60 -5.76 -3.60 -15.85
N LEU A 61 -5.95 -4.91 -15.69
CA LEU A 61 -5.13 -5.91 -16.37
C LEU A 61 -6.06 -6.84 -17.14
N GLN A 62 -5.82 -6.97 -18.44
CA GLN A 62 -6.61 -7.83 -19.33
C GLN A 62 -8.13 -7.55 -19.20
N GLY A 63 -8.50 -6.27 -19.10
CA GLY A 63 -9.90 -5.87 -19.00
C GLY A 63 -10.53 -6.06 -17.62
N ARG A 64 -9.76 -6.48 -16.62
CA ARG A 64 -10.26 -6.68 -15.25
C ARG A 64 -9.75 -5.58 -14.34
N SER A 65 -10.65 -5.06 -13.51
CA SER A 65 -10.32 -4.07 -12.50
C SER A 65 -9.65 -4.71 -11.29
N GLY A 66 -8.60 -4.08 -10.82
CA GLY A 66 -7.88 -4.54 -9.64
C GLY A 66 -7.16 -3.41 -8.94
N THR A 67 -6.32 -3.78 -8.02
CA THR A 67 -5.57 -2.85 -7.17
C THR A 67 -4.08 -3.17 -7.25
N TYR A 68 -3.26 -2.12 -7.38
CA TYR A 68 -1.82 -2.21 -7.16
C TYR A 68 -1.54 -1.68 -5.75
N LEU A 69 -1.08 -2.58 -4.88
CA LEU A 69 -0.65 -2.21 -3.53
C LEU A 69 0.71 -1.56 -3.64
N TYR A 70 0.78 -0.27 -3.36
CA TYR A 70 1.98 0.52 -3.52
C TYR A 70 2.35 1.23 -2.21
N GLY A 71 3.64 1.46 -2.02
CA GLY A 71 4.09 2.28 -0.91
C GLY A 71 3.89 1.67 0.47
N LEU A 72 3.84 0.34 0.54
CA LEU A 72 3.73 -0.34 1.83
C LEU A 72 4.96 -0.04 2.67
N CYS A 73 4.78 0.71 3.74
CA CYS A 73 5.86 1.04 4.66
C CYS A 73 5.35 1.18 6.08
N GLY A 74 6.23 0.95 7.03
CA GLY A 74 5.92 0.95 8.45
C GLY A 74 6.87 0.02 9.18
N GLU A 75 6.69 -0.07 10.49
CA GLU A 75 7.50 -0.94 11.34
C GLU A 75 6.63 -2.03 11.95
N GLY A 76 7.16 -3.25 11.99
CA GLY A 76 6.47 -4.38 12.58
C GLY A 76 5.70 -5.20 11.55
N SER A 77 6.13 -6.44 11.35
CA SER A 77 5.54 -7.32 10.34
C SER A 77 4.06 -7.62 10.59
N LEU A 78 3.63 -7.70 11.86
CA LEU A 78 2.22 -7.94 12.18
C LEU A 78 1.33 -6.77 11.77
N ILE A 79 1.79 -5.54 11.99
CA ILE A 79 1.05 -4.34 11.60
C ILE A 79 0.93 -4.26 10.09
N LEU A 80 2.03 -4.48 9.39
CA LEU A 80 2.06 -4.47 7.92
C LEU A 80 1.17 -5.56 7.34
N ALA A 81 1.23 -6.77 7.88
CA ALA A 81 0.40 -7.88 7.44
C ALA A 81 -1.10 -7.57 7.62
N GLY A 82 -1.46 -7.02 8.76
CA GLY A 82 -2.84 -6.61 9.01
C GLY A 82 -3.31 -5.49 8.09
N LEU A 83 -2.42 -4.55 7.77
CA LEU A 83 -2.74 -3.47 6.84
C LEU A 83 -2.99 -4.01 5.42
N VAL A 84 -2.18 -4.97 4.98
CA VAL A 84 -2.39 -5.64 3.68
C VAL A 84 -3.75 -6.33 3.64
N ASP A 85 -4.08 -7.09 4.69
CA ASP A 85 -5.38 -7.76 4.78
C ASP A 85 -6.53 -6.76 4.74
N TYR A 86 -6.42 -5.69 5.48
CA TYR A 86 -7.45 -4.65 5.53
C TYR A 86 -7.64 -3.99 4.16
N LEU A 87 -6.55 -3.58 3.54
CA LEU A 87 -6.60 -2.96 2.22
C LEU A 87 -7.23 -3.89 1.18
N CYS A 88 -6.81 -5.15 1.15
CA CYS A 88 -7.35 -6.13 0.21
C CYS A 88 -8.85 -6.35 0.43
N ALA A 89 -9.29 -6.45 1.69
CA ALA A 89 -10.69 -6.61 2.02
C ALA A 89 -11.53 -5.41 1.57
N GLN A 90 -11.03 -4.19 1.81
CA GLN A 90 -11.73 -2.98 1.39
C GLN A 90 -11.81 -2.85 -0.13
N GLN A 91 -10.74 -3.18 -0.83
CA GLN A 91 -10.71 -3.14 -2.28
C GLN A 91 -11.63 -4.18 -2.90
N LYS A 92 -11.72 -5.36 -2.30
CA LYS A 92 -12.68 -6.39 -2.72
C LYS A 92 -14.11 -5.89 -2.61
N LEU A 93 -14.44 -5.22 -1.52
CA LEU A 93 -15.77 -4.63 -1.32
C LEU A 93 -16.09 -3.57 -2.38
N ARG A 94 -15.08 -2.90 -2.92
CA ARG A 94 -15.23 -1.91 -3.99
C ARG A 94 -15.23 -2.53 -5.38
N GLY A 95 -15.16 -3.85 -5.49
CA GLY A 95 -15.25 -4.54 -6.77
C GLY A 95 -13.91 -4.93 -7.41
N ALA A 96 -12.79 -4.73 -6.73
CA ALA A 96 -11.50 -5.17 -7.25
C ALA A 96 -11.45 -6.70 -7.28
N GLY A 97 -11.06 -7.26 -8.43
CA GLY A 97 -10.97 -8.71 -8.62
C GLY A 97 -9.61 -9.30 -8.26
N PHE A 98 -8.60 -8.45 -8.07
CA PHE A 98 -7.25 -8.88 -7.72
C PHE A 98 -6.48 -7.75 -7.07
N THR A 99 -5.40 -8.10 -6.38
CA THR A 99 -4.41 -7.15 -5.89
C THR A 99 -3.05 -7.62 -6.35
N VAL A 100 -2.25 -6.70 -6.91
CA VAL A 100 -0.87 -6.96 -7.30
C VAL A 100 0.06 -6.13 -6.44
N ALA A 101 1.27 -6.61 -6.22
CA ALA A 101 2.27 -5.90 -5.47
C ALA A 101 3.67 -6.26 -5.97
N VAL A 102 4.60 -5.31 -5.82
CA VAL A 102 6.01 -5.54 -6.10
C VAL A 102 6.75 -5.42 -4.77
N PRO A 103 7.27 -6.51 -4.22
CA PRO A 103 8.00 -6.44 -2.95
C PRO A 103 9.29 -5.65 -3.12
N THR A 104 9.64 -4.87 -2.10
CA THR A 104 10.85 -4.04 -2.10
C THR A 104 11.98 -4.65 -1.29
N SER A 105 11.73 -5.77 -0.62
CA SER A 105 12.71 -6.48 0.19
C SER A 105 12.32 -7.95 0.31
N PRO A 106 13.27 -8.85 0.67
CA PRO A 106 12.93 -10.25 0.94
C PRO A 106 11.90 -10.41 2.07
N GLU A 107 11.97 -9.57 3.09
CA GLU A 107 11.01 -9.58 4.20
C GLU A 107 9.61 -9.24 3.71
N GLN A 108 9.49 -8.24 2.85
CA GLN A 108 8.22 -7.86 2.27
C GLN A 108 7.67 -8.95 1.35
N ALA A 109 8.56 -9.59 0.56
CA ALA A 109 8.15 -10.72 -0.29
C ALA A 109 7.58 -11.88 0.55
N ALA A 110 8.22 -12.22 1.67
CA ALA A 110 7.75 -13.27 2.56
C ALA A 110 6.39 -12.90 3.17
N LEU A 111 6.23 -11.66 3.60
CA LEU A 111 4.97 -11.17 4.15
C LEU A 111 3.82 -11.29 3.13
N LEU A 112 4.06 -10.88 1.90
CA LEU A 112 3.06 -10.96 0.83
C LEU A 112 2.70 -12.41 0.50
N GLN A 113 3.69 -13.31 0.47
CA GLN A 113 3.42 -14.74 0.27
C GLN A 113 2.53 -15.31 1.37
N ASP A 114 2.78 -14.95 2.63
CA ASP A 114 1.95 -15.36 3.76
C ASP A 114 0.52 -14.86 3.62
N LYS A 115 0.31 -13.76 2.92
CA LYS A 115 -1.01 -13.18 2.69
C LYS A 115 -1.65 -13.67 1.39
N GLY A 116 -1.11 -14.71 0.78
CA GLY A 116 -1.70 -15.36 -0.38
C GLY A 116 -1.26 -14.79 -1.72
N PHE A 117 -0.30 -13.87 -1.76
CA PHE A 117 0.24 -13.38 -3.01
C PHE A 117 1.14 -14.44 -3.65
N ALA A 118 0.96 -14.65 -4.95
CA ALA A 118 1.76 -15.58 -5.72
C ALA A 118 2.35 -14.86 -6.94
N TRP A 119 3.40 -15.43 -7.50
CA TRP A 119 4.01 -14.87 -8.70
C TRP A 119 3.04 -14.98 -9.88
N ALA A 120 2.70 -13.83 -10.48
CA ALA A 120 1.72 -13.75 -11.57
C ALA A 120 2.28 -13.13 -12.85
N PHE A 121 3.47 -12.56 -12.80
CA PHE A 121 4.03 -11.81 -13.92
C PHE A 121 5.44 -12.25 -14.26
N ALA A 122 5.78 -12.06 -15.55
CA ALA A 122 7.15 -12.10 -16.01
C ALA A 122 7.56 -10.69 -16.42
N LEU A 123 8.75 -10.26 -15.99
CA LEU A 123 9.30 -8.95 -16.32
C LEU A 123 10.57 -9.13 -17.10
N ARG A 124 10.70 -8.40 -18.21
CA ARG A 124 11.94 -8.32 -18.97
C ARG A 124 12.41 -6.89 -18.99
N CYS A 125 13.58 -6.64 -18.45
CA CYS A 125 14.22 -5.33 -18.56
C CYS A 125 14.84 -5.18 -19.95
N LEU A 126 14.55 -4.08 -20.60
CA LEU A 126 15.04 -3.78 -21.94
C LEU A 126 16.27 -2.90 -21.90
#